data_3ec2e45d3acb678eef006422144e44c5
#
_entry.id   3ec2e45d3acb678eef006422144e44c5
#
_cell.length_a   1.000
_cell.length_b   1.000
_cell.length_c   1.000
_cell.angle_alpha   90.00
_cell.angle_beta   90.00
_cell.angle_gamma   90.00
#
_symmetry.space_group_name_H-M   'P 1'
#
loop_
_entity.id
_entity.type
_entity.pdbx_description
1 polymer ?
#
loop_
_entity_poly.entity_id
_entity_poly.type
_entity_poly.pdbx_seq_one_letter_code
_entity_poly.pdbx_strand_id
1 'polypeptide(L)'
;EIGSGLVGSEMCIRDRTGAVEACGHKVLGLPSPDGKITAAQVEGAYEAHIHNDSFEHMVQPKMIYISNPTEVGTIYSKAELTALSETCHKYGLYLFLDGARLGYGLAAPDNDLTLPEIAALCDVFYIGGTKVGALFGEAVVIKNSELAQDFRYLIKQNGGMLAKGRLLGLQFDALFTDGLYQEISAHAIAMAEKLREAFTAKGYTYLAPNRTNQIFVIVPDAHLAKISEQFEYSYDQRIDATHSCVRFCTCLLYTSP
;
A
#
# COMPACT_ATOMS: atom_id res chain seq x y z
N GLU A 1 2.97 -14.97 -23.32
CA GLU A 1 2.65 -15.31 -21.93
C GLU A 1 1.15 -15.18 -21.72
N ILE A 2 0.52 -16.29 -21.39
CA ILE A 2 -0.94 -16.34 -21.17
C ILE A 2 -1.20 -15.78 -19.77
N GLY A 3 -2.12 -14.83 -19.68
CA GLY A 3 -2.42 -13.99 -18.54
C GLY A 3 -2.23 -14.60 -17.16
N SER A 4 -1.24 -14.10 -16.44
CA SER A 4 -1.03 -14.42 -15.03
C SER A 4 -1.96 -13.59 -14.15
N GLY A 5 -2.44 -14.18 -13.04
CA GLY A 5 -3.28 -13.51 -12.06
C GLY A 5 -2.48 -12.86 -10.95
N LEU A 6 -2.88 -11.65 -10.57
CA LEU A 6 -2.42 -10.99 -9.35
C LEU A 6 -3.44 -11.24 -8.24
N VAL A 7 -2.98 -11.82 -7.13
CA VAL A 7 -3.81 -12.08 -5.96
C VAL A 7 -3.51 -11.02 -4.90
N GLY A 8 -4.55 -10.36 -4.40
CA GLY A 8 -4.39 -9.37 -3.34
C GLY A 8 -5.72 -9.04 -2.66
N SER A 9 -5.71 -8.14 -1.66
CA SER A 9 -6.96 -7.72 -1.04
C SER A 9 -7.85 -6.97 -2.04
N GLU A 10 -9.16 -7.19 -1.99
CA GLU A 10 -10.11 -6.48 -2.87
C GLU A 10 -9.93 -4.96 -2.78
N MET A 11 -9.64 -4.43 -1.60
CA MET A 11 -9.47 -3.00 -1.37
C MET A 11 -8.20 -2.44 -2.06
N CYS A 12 -7.10 -3.19 -2.07
CA CYS A 12 -5.84 -2.73 -2.65
C CYS A 12 -5.79 -2.80 -4.17
N ILE A 13 -6.38 -3.84 -4.75
CA ILE A 13 -6.22 -4.16 -6.18
C ILE A 13 -7.33 -3.56 -7.04
N ARG A 14 -8.55 -3.50 -6.53
CA ARG A 14 -9.74 -3.11 -7.30
C ARG A 14 -9.72 -1.68 -7.82
N ASP A 15 -9.02 -0.78 -7.13
CA ASP A 15 -9.02 0.66 -7.41
C ASP A 15 -7.84 1.15 -8.27
N ARG A 16 -7.15 0.23 -8.96
CA ARG A 16 -6.02 0.60 -9.85
C ARG A 16 -6.47 1.00 -11.24
N THR A 17 -7.73 1.44 -11.40
CA THR A 17 -8.29 1.92 -12.68
C THR A 17 -8.15 0.93 -13.85
N GLY A 18 -8.08 -0.38 -13.55
CA GLY A 18 -7.87 -1.40 -14.57
C GLY A 18 -6.46 -1.44 -15.14
N ALA A 19 -5.47 -0.86 -14.47
CA ALA A 19 -4.09 -0.82 -14.96
C ALA A 19 -3.46 -2.23 -15.07
N VAL A 20 -3.85 -3.14 -14.19
CA VAL A 20 -3.41 -4.55 -14.21
C VAL A 20 -3.99 -5.26 -15.43
N GLU A 21 -5.27 -5.11 -15.67
CA GLU A 21 -5.98 -5.69 -16.82
C GLU A 21 -5.50 -5.10 -18.14
N ALA A 22 -5.17 -3.82 -18.17
CA ALA A 22 -4.60 -3.15 -19.34
C ALA A 22 -3.23 -3.73 -19.75
N CYS A 23 -2.50 -4.32 -18.80
CA CYS A 23 -1.24 -5.04 -19.05
C CYS A 23 -1.45 -6.52 -19.42
N GLY A 24 -2.70 -6.98 -19.58
CA GLY A 24 -3.01 -8.37 -19.96
C GLY A 24 -3.05 -9.35 -18.80
N HIS A 25 -3.11 -8.85 -17.57
CA HIS A 25 -3.23 -9.66 -16.35
C HIS A 25 -4.65 -9.58 -15.78
N LYS A 26 -4.96 -10.41 -14.81
CA LYS A 26 -6.24 -10.39 -14.10
C LYS A 26 -6.03 -10.25 -12.59
N VAL A 27 -6.84 -9.41 -11.98
CA VAL A 27 -6.91 -9.28 -10.53
C VAL A 27 -7.80 -10.38 -9.94
N LEU A 28 -7.28 -11.06 -8.93
CA LEU A 28 -7.98 -12.05 -8.11
C LEU A 28 -8.08 -11.48 -6.69
N GLY A 29 -9.18 -10.79 -6.42
CA GLY A 29 -9.42 -10.13 -5.13
C GLY A 29 -9.76 -11.14 -4.02
N LEU A 30 -9.10 -11.01 -2.88
CA LEU A 30 -9.39 -11.75 -1.66
C LEU A 30 -10.09 -10.83 -0.64
N PRO A 31 -11.16 -11.30 0.03
CA PRO A 31 -11.84 -10.50 1.04
C PRO A 31 -10.91 -10.17 2.19
N SER A 32 -10.99 -8.91 2.66
CA SER A 32 -10.15 -8.43 3.75
C SER A 32 -10.90 -7.37 4.58
N PRO A 33 -11.07 -7.57 5.89
CA PRO A 33 -11.74 -6.60 6.75
C PRO A 33 -10.86 -5.43 7.14
N ASP A 34 -9.54 -5.58 7.06
CA ASP A 34 -8.55 -4.60 7.51
C ASP A 34 -7.52 -4.22 6.41
N GLY A 35 -7.78 -4.61 5.15
CA GLY A 35 -6.90 -4.35 4.03
C GLY A 35 -5.75 -5.35 3.86
N LYS A 36 -5.51 -6.24 4.82
CA LYS A 36 -4.47 -7.27 4.76
C LYS A 36 -5.02 -8.60 4.26
N ILE A 37 -4.21 -9.35 3.53
CA ILE A 37 -4.44 -10.75 3.22
C ILE A 37 -3.49 -11.63 4.03
N THR A 38 -3.90 -12.86 4.29
CA THR A 38 -3.13 -13.82 5.07
C THR A 38 -2.48 -14.88 4.18
N ALA A 39 -1.40 -15.49 4.66
CA ALA A 39 -0.77 -16.64 4.02
C ALA A 39 -1.76 -17.79 3.76
N ALA A 40 -2.66 -18.07 4.70
CA ALA A 40 -3.69 -19.08 4.54
C ALA A 40 -4.68 -18.77 3.41
N GLN A 41 -5.05 -17.50 3.20
CA GLN A 41 -5.91 -17.11 2.08
C GLN A 41 -5.19 -17.29 0.74
N VAL A 42 -3.90 -16.95 0.67
CA VAL A 42 -3.06 -17.15 -0.52
C VAL A 42 -2.94 -18.63 -0.84
N GLU A 43 -2.61 -19.46 0.14
CA GLU A 43 -2.56 -20.91 0.02
C GLU A 43 -3.90 -21.46 -0.47
N GLY A 44 -5.01 -21.09 0.17
CA GLY A 44 -6.35 -21.52 -0.24
C GLY A 44 -6.71 -21.13 -1.67
N ALA A 45 -6.36 -19.92 -2.11
CA ALA A 45 -6.60 -19.47 -3.48
C ALA A 45 -5.77 -20.25 -4.51
N TYR A 46 -4.51 -20.56 -4.19
CA TYR A 46 -3.64 -21.36 -5.04
C TYR A 46 -4.10 -22.82 -5.13
N GLU A 47 -4.38 -23.44 -3.98
CA GLU A 47 -4.87 -24.82 -3.91
C GLU A 47 -6.22 -24.99 -4.62
N ALA A 48 -7.13 -24.03 -4.47
CA ALA A 48 -8.41 -24.02 -5.17
C ALA A 48 -8.21 -23.95 -6.72
N HIS A 49 -7.17 -23.28 -7.19
CA HIS A 49 -6.84 -23.24 -8.61
C HIS A 49 -6.29 -24.59 -9.10
N ILE A 50 -5.24 -25.12 -8.46
CA ILE A 50 -4.55 -26.33 -8.96
C ILE A 50 -5.38 -27.62 -8.81
N HIS A 51 -6.34 -27.65 -7.91
CA HIS A 51 -7.25 -28.79 -7.71
C HIS A 51 -8.60 -28.63 -8.44
N ASN A 52 -8.76 -27.60 -9.26
CA ASN A 52 -9.96 -27.42 -10.08
C ASN A 52 -9.83 -28.24 -11.37
N ASP A 53 -10.80 -29.08 -11.65
CA ASP A 53 -10.82 -29.91 -12.87
C ASP A 53 -10.77 -29.11 -14.19
N SER A 54 -11.10 -27.83 -14.11
CA SER A 54 -11.08 -26.89 -15.22
C SER A 54 -10.01 -25.81 -15.07
N PHE A 55 -8.92 -26.06 -14.33
CA PHE A 55 -7.89 -25.05 -14.03
C PHE A 55 -7.29 -24.42 -15.30
N GLU A 56 -7.20 -25.18 -16.40
CA GLU A 56 -6.68 -24.71 -17.70
C GLU A 56 -7.56 -23.60 -18.32
N HIS A 57 -8.83 -23.48 -17.91
CA HIS A 57 -9.74 -22.41 -18.33
C HIS A 57 -9.71 -21.20 -17.40
N MET A 58 -8.89 -21.24 -16.34
CA MET A 58 -8.81 -20.21 -15.32
C MET A 58 -7.48 -19.45 -15.40
N VAL A 59 -7.48 -18.21 -14.93
CA VAL A 59 -6.25 -17.43 -14.80
C VAL A 59 -5.40 -18.00 -13.66
N GLN A 60 -4.17 -18.36 -13.96
CA GLN A 60 -3.23 -18.91 -12.99
C GLN A 60 -2.75 -17.82 -12.03
N PRO A 61 -2.85 -17.99 -10.70
CA PRO A 61 -2.18 -17.15 -9.73
C PRO A 61 -0.66 -17.16 -9.94
N LYS A 62 -0.02 -15.99 -10.02
CA LYS A 62 1.42 -15.90 -10.25
C LYS A 62 2.11 -14.88 -9.35
N MET A 63 1.39 -13.86 -8.94
CA MET A 63 1.93 -12.82 -8.07
C MET A 63 0.94 -12.49 -6.96
N ILE A 64 1.48 -12.31 -5.76
CA ILE A 64 0.78 -11.75 -4.60
C ILE A 64 1.10 -10.27 -4.54
N TYR A 65 0.07 -9.45 -4.55
CA TYR A 65 0.17 -8.00 -4.47
C TYR A 65 -0.41 -7.52 -3.13
N ILE A 66 0.40 -6.83 -2.37
CA ILE A 66 0.00 -6.22 -1.10
C ILE A 66 0.39 -4.75 -1.06
N SER A 67 -0.36 -3.92 -0.32
CA SER A 67 0.04 -2.55 0.02
C SER A 67 0.51 -2.49 1.46
N ASN A 68 1.62 -1.78 1.72
CA ASN A 68 2.08 -1.53 3.10
C ASN A 68 2.57 -0.08 3.26
N PRO A 69 1.87 0.77 4.03
CA PRO A 69 0.55 0.55 4.65
C PRO A 69 -0.57 0.21 3.65
N THR A 70 -1.59 -0.48 4.13
CA THR A 70 -2.79 -0.79 3.35
C THR A 70 -3.62 0.45 3.04
N GLU A 71 -4.64 0.32 2.22
CA GLU A 71 -5.53 1.44 1.86
C GLU A 71 -6.30 2.00 3.07
N VAL A 72 -6.54 1.19 4.10
CA VAL A 72 -7.17 1.63 5.36
C VAL A 72 -6.13 1.98 6.45
N GLY A 73 -4.86 2.04 6.10
CA GLY A 73 -3.78 2.49 6.97
C GLY A 73 -3.25 1.46 7.96
N THR A 74 -3.64 0.22 7.88
CA THR A 74 -3.01 -0.87 8.65
C THR A 74 -1.64 -1.24 8.06
N ILE A 75 -0.80 -1.88 8.84
CA ILE A 75 0.53 -2.34 8.40
C ILE A 75 0.67 -3.85 8.60
N TYR A 76 1.48 -4.47 7.74
CA TYR A 76 1.90 -5.85 7.94
C TYR A 76 3.01 -5.89 8.99
N SER A 77 2.88 -6.76 9.99
CA SER A 77 3.97 -7.10 10.89
C SER A 77 5.02 -7.95 10.17
N LYS A 78 6.21 -8.03 10.77
CA LYS A 78 7.29 -8.90 10.27
C LYS A 78 6.84 -10.36 10.17
N ALA A 79 6.08 -10.85 11.16
CA ALA A 79 5.57 -12.21 11.16
C ALA A 79 4.58 -12.45 10.00
N GLU A 80 3.65 -11.53 9.74
CA GLU A 80 2.68 -11.62 8.65
C GLU A 80 3.38 -11.59 7.28
N LEU A 81 4.33 -10.66 7.09
CA LEU A 81 5.05 -10.54 5.84
C LEU A 81 5.97 -11.75 5.59
N THR A 82 6.59 -12.29 6.64
CA THR A 82 7.39 -13.52 6.55
C THR A 82 6.52 -14.71 6.11
N ALA A 83 5.35 -14.89 6.72
CA ALA A 83 4.44 -15.96 6.36
C ALA A 83 3.95 -15.86 4.90
N LEU A 84 3.67 -14.65 4.40
CA LEU A 84 3.34 -14.42 2.99
C LEU A 84 4.53 -14.76 2.08
N SER A 85 5.74 -14.33 2.41
CA SER A 85 6.96 -14.62 1.65
C SER A 85 7.23 -16.12 1.55
N GLU A 86 7.15 -16.84 2.68
CA GLU A 86 7.33 -18.30 2.73
C GLU A 86 6.27 -19.03 1.89
N THR A 87 5.01 -18.58 1.94
CA THR A 87 3.93 -19.14 1.12
C THR A 87 4.16 -18.87 -0.37
N CYS A 88 4.61 -17.68 -0.74
CA CYS A 88 4.98 -17.37 -2.12
C CYS A 88 6.10 -18.30 -2.61
N HIS A 89 7.18 -18.46 -1.84
CA HIS A 89 8.27 -19.37 -2.18
C HIS A 89 7.81 -20.83 -2.32
N LYS A 90 6.97 -21.31 -1.39
CA LYS A 90 6.41 -22.67 -1.42
C LYS A 90 5.69 -22.98 -2.74
N TYR A 91 4.96 -22.01 -3.29
CA TYR A 91 4.13 -22.19 -4.48
C TYR A 91 4.73 -21.60 -5.77
N GLY A 92 5.93 -21.07 -5.73
CA GLY A 92 6.58 -20.44 -6.89
C GLY A 92 5.85 -19.17 -7.36
N LEU A 93 5.26 -18.44 -6.43
CA LEU A 93 4.63 -17.14 -6.62
C LEU A 93 5.63 -16.02 -6.33
N TYR A 94 5.39 -14.85 -6.91
CA TYR A 94 6.14 -13.63 -6.59
C TYR A 94 5.40 -12.80 -5.55
N LEU A 95 6.14 -12.17 -4.65
CA LEU A 95 5.61 -11.21 -3.68
C LEU A 95 5.97 -9.79 -4.08
N PHE A 96 4.94 -9.00 -4.42
CA PHE A 96 5.06 -7.58 -4.73
C PHE A 96 4.46 -6.73 -3.62
N LEU A 97 5.22 -5.74 -3.12
CA LEU A 97 4.76 -4.80 -2.11
C LEU A 97 4.64 -3.39 -2.70
N ASP A 98 3.41 -2.89 -2.74
CA ASP A 98 3.09 -1.48 -3.01
C ASP A 98 3.44 -0.63 -1.80
N GLY A 99 4.51 0.13 -1.91
CA GLY A 99 5.01 1.01 -0.86
C GLY A 99 4.69 2.49 -1.09
N ALA A 100 3.55 2.83 -1.71
CA ALA A 100 3.16 4.22 -1.99
C ALA A 100 3.22 5.15 -0.76
N ARG A 101 3.06 4.58 0.44
CA ARG A 101 3.16 5.28 1.73
C ARG A 101 4.15 4.61 2.68
N LEU A 102 5.15 3.92 2.13
CA LEU A 102 6.05 3.07 2.90
C LEU A 102 6.77 3.83 4.03
N GLY A 103 7.18 5.07 3.80
CA GLY A 103 7.80 5.90 4.83
C GLY A 103 6.92 6.06 6.07
N TYR A 104 5.63 6.28 5.88
CA TYR A 104 4.68 6.40 6.98
C TYR A 104 4.46 5.07 7.72
N GLY A 105 4.47 3.95 6.99
CA GLY A 105 4.46 2.61 7.59
C GLY A 105 5.71 2.36 8.45
N LEU A 106 6.88 2.68 7.93
CA LEU A 106 8.15 2.52 8.65
C LEU A 106 8.26 3.41 9.89
N ALA A 107 7.61 4.58 9.89
CA ALA A 107 7.57 5.50 11.02
C ALA A 107 6.42 5.23 12.01
N ALA A 108 5.50 4.32 11.70
CA ALA A 108 4.38 4.00 12.57
C ALA A 108 4.87 3.37 13.88
N PRO A 109 4.25 3.71 15.05
CA PRO A 109 4.72 3.23 16.36
C PRO A 109 4.65 1.71 16.55
N ASP A 110 3.78 1.05 15.80
CA ASP A 110 3.56 -0.41 15.81
C ASP A 110 4.33 -1.15 14.70
N ASN A 111 5.19 -0.45 13.94
CA ASN A 111 6.03 -1.07 12.93
C ASN A 111 7.20 -1.85 13.56
N ASP A 112 7.41 -3.08 13.08
CA ASP A 112 8.51 -3.96 13.47
C ASP A 112 9.42 -4.38 12.28
N LEU A 113 9.30 -3.65 11.14
CA LEU A 113 10.04 -3.91 9.91
C LEU A 113 11.00 -2.76 9.56
N THR A 114 12.12 -3.13 8.96
CA THR A 114 13.08 -2.21 8.34
C THR A 114 13.09 -2.37 6.82
N LEU A 115 13.60 -1.38 6.07
CA LEU A 115 13.75 -1.52 4.62
C LEU A 115 14.58 -2.74 4.17
N PRO A 116 15.72 -3.07 4.80
CA PRO A 116 16.45 -4.29 4.48
C PRO A 116 15.65 -5.58 4.70
N GLU A 117 14.82 -5.65 5.74
CA GLU A 117 13.96 -6.80 6.00
C GLU A 117 12.84 -6.93 4.97
N ILE A 118 12.21 -5.82 4.58
CA ILE A 118 11.24 -5.81 3.47
C ILE A 118 11.91 -6.29 2.18
N ALA A 119 13.13 -5.80 1.88
CA ALA A 119 13.88 -6.22 0.72
C ALA A 119 14.30 -7.70 0.75
N ALA A 120 14.45 -8.30 1.93
CA ALA A 120 14.74 -9.72 2.08
C ALA A 120 13.50 -10.61 1.85
N LEU A 121 12.31 -10.08 2.11
CA LEU A 121 11.05 -10.83 2.07
C LEU A 121 10.28 -10.68 0.75
N CYS A 122 10.47 -9.58 0.01
CA CYS A 122 9.76 -9.30 -1.24
C CYS A 122 10.63 -9.52 -2.47
N ASP A 123 10.05 -10.02 -3.57
CA ASP A 123 10.72 -10.10 -4.87
C ASP A 123 10.86 -8.71 -5.49
N VAL A 124 9.81 -7.91 -5.39
CA VAL A 124 9.74 -6.53 -5.86
C VAL A 124 8.97 -5.69 -4.86
N PHE A 125 9.43 -4.48 -4.62
CA PHE A 125 8.64 -3.46 -3.93
C PHE A 125 9.00 -2.08 -4.47
N TYR A 126 8.17 -1.08 -4.19
CA TYR A 126 8.60 0.28 -4.44
C TYR A 126 8.50 1.15 -3.19
N ILE A 127 9.39 2.14 -3.16
CA ILE A 127 9.47 3.15 -2.10
C ILE A 127 8.75 4.38 -2.61
N GLY A 128 7.63 4.72 -1.97
CA GLY A 128 6.81 5.86 -2.33
C GLY A 128 7.57 7.18 -2.19
N GLY A 129 7.64 7.95 -3.27
CA GLY A 129 8.26 9.27 -3.27
C GLY A 129 7.24 10.40 -3.18
N THR A 130 6.23 10.38 -4.04
CA THR A 130 5.30 11.51 -4.23
C THR A 130 4.48 11.90 -2.99
N LYS A 131 4.24 10.98 -2.07
CA LYS A 131 3.54 11.25 -0.81
C LYS A 131 4.49 11.60 0.34
N VAL A 132 5.81 11.43 0.16
CA VAL A 132 6.83 11.58 1.22
C VAL A 132 7.89 12.60 0.79
N GLY A 133 7.49 13.64 0.04
CA GLY A 133 8.35 14.79 -0.25
C GLY A 133 8.92 14.87 -1.67
N ALA A 134 8.87 13.82 -2.48
CA ALA A 134 9.25 13.90 -3.88
C ALA A 134 8.19 14.66 -4.70
N LEU A 135 8.63 15.41 -5.69
CA LEU A 135 7.73 16.11 -6.63
C LEU A 135 7.03 15.12 -7.55
N PHE A 136 7.70 14.04 -7.93
CA PHE A 136 7.17 12.99 -8.81
C PHE A 136 8.06 11.73 -8.73
N GLY A 137 7.47 10.58 -9.07
CA GLY A 137 8.18 9.30 -9.20
C GLY A 137 8.24 8.47 -7.93
N GLU A 138 8.61 7.23 -8.15
CA GLU A 138 8.73 6.18 -7.13
C GLU A 138 10.06 5.43 -7.37
N ALA A 139 10.68 4.89 -6.32
CA ALA A 139 11.89 4.08 -6.45
C ALA A 139 11.50 2.59 -6.42
N VAL A 140 11.63 1.90 -7.54
CA VAL A 140 11.36 0.46 -7.64
C VAL A 140 12.60 -0.32 -7.24
N VAL A 141 12.44 -1.24 -6.31
CA VAL A 141 13.47 -2.17 -5.84
C VAL A 141 13.13 -3.58 -6.31
N ILE A 142 13.97 -4.17 -7.13
CA ILE A 142 13.81 -5.53 -7.66
C ILE A 142 14.92 -6.40 -7.06
N LYS A 143 14.54 -7.29 -6.16
CA LYS A 143 15.48 -8.23 -5.50
C LYS A 143 15.68 -9.50 -6.30
N ASN A 144 14.64 -9.94 -6.99
CA ASN A 144 14.70 -11.12 -7.83
C ASN A 144 15.37 -10.78 -9.17
N SER A 145 16.55 -11.37 -9.42
CA SER A 145 17.36 -11.08 -10.60
C SER A 145 16.68 -11.49 -11.92
N GLU A 146 15.83 -12.51 -11.90
CA GLU A 146 15.07 -12.93 -13.08
C GLU A 146 14.06 -11.85 -13.50
N LEU A 147 13.41 -11.21 -12.53
CA LEU A 147 12.48 -10.10 -12.77
C LEU A 147 13.21 -8.80 -13.16
N ALA A 148 14.47 -8.65 -12.79
CA ALA A 148 15.29 -7.50 -13.19
C ALA A 148 15.78 -7.60 -14.63
N GLN A 149 15.80 -8.81 -15.20
CA GLN A 149 16.22 -9.00 -16.58
C GLN A 149 15.30 -8.22 -17.52
N ASP A 150 15.91 -7.47 -18.45
CA ASP A 150 15.21 -6.65 -19.45
C ASP A 150 14.24 -5.59 -18.90
N PHE A 151 14.23 -5.33 -17.58
CA PHE A 151 13.34 -4.34 -16.97
C PHE A 151 13.49 -2.93 -17.59
N ARG A 152 14.69 -2.55 -18.05
CA ARG A 152 14.91 -1.28 -18.75
C ARG A 152 14.17 -1.19 -20.10
N TYR A 153 14.00 -2.31 -20.80
CA TYR A 153 13.16 -2.36 -22.00
C TYR A 153 11.70 -2.11 -21.66
N LEU A 154 11.21 -2.71 -20.58
CA LEU A 154 9.84 -2.48 -20.09
C LEU A 154 9.61 -1.02 -19.69
N ILE A 155 10.57 -0.39 -18.98
CA ILE A 155 10.52 1.03 -18.64
C ILE A 155 10.42 1.87 -19.94
N LYS A 156 11.25 1.55 -20.93
CA LYS A 156 11.28 2.30 -22.21
C LYS A 156 9.98 2.14 -22.98
N GLN A 157 9.46 0.91 -23.10
CA GLN A 157 8.23 0.60 -23.83
C GLN A 157 7.01 1.33 -23.22
N ASN A 158 6.96 1.44 -21.90
CA ASN A 158 5.87 2.09 -21.18
C ASN A 158 6.08 3.58 -20.93
N GLY A 159 7.08 4.22 -21.57
CA GLY A 159 7.30 5.66 -21.50
C GLY A 159 7.97 6.14 -20.21
N GLY A 160 8.37 5.25 -19.31
CA GLY A 160 8.99 5.59 -18.02
C GLY A 160 10.46 6.00 -18.10
N MET A 161 11.11 5.84 -19.25
CA MET A 161 12.52 6.20 -19.41
C MET A 161 12.65 7.65 -19.92
N LEU A 162 12.75 8.57 -18.98
CA LEU A 162 12.90 10.00 -19.29
C LEU A 162 14.31 10.32 -19.79
N ALA A 163 14.44 11.22 -20.77
CA ALA A 163 15.74 11.71 -21.28
C ALA A 163 16.57 12.40 -20.18
N LYS A 164 15.92 13.02 -19.22
CA LYS A 164 16.50 13.66 -18.02
C LYS A 164 16.14 12.91 -16.73
N GLY A 165 16.20 11.59 -16.76
CA GLY A 165 15.84 10.71 -15.64
C GLY A 165 16.60 10.97 -14.33
N ARG A 166 17.77 11.63 -14.39
CA ARG A 166 18.50 12.06 -13.19
C ARG A 166 17.68 12.96 -12.26
N LEU A 167 16.65 13.67 -12.76
CA LEU A 167 15.77 14.48 -11.92
C LEU A 167 14.97 13.63 -10.94
N LEU A 168 14.61 12.41 -11.33
CA LEU A 168 14.03 11.42 -10.42
C LEU A 168 15.04 10.96 -9.36
N GLY A 169 16.25 10.60 -9.81
CA GLY A 169 17.33 10.13 -8.91
C GLY A 169 17.73 11.16 -7.86
N LEU A 170 17.86 12.43 -8.25
CA LEU A 170 18.23 13.52 -7.34
C LEU A 170 17.20 13.72 -6.21
N GLN A 171 15.90 13.48 -6.44
CA GLN A 171 14.88 13.55 -5.40
C GLN A 171 15.10 12.46 -4.35
N PHE A 172 15.36 11.22 -4.79
CA PHE A 172 15.63 10.12 -3.88
C PHE A 172 16.99 10.25 -3.19
N ASP A 173 18.00 10.76 -3.88
CA ASP A 173 19.29 11.11 -3.27
C ASP A 173 19.10 12.11 -2.11
N ALA A 174 18.36 13.20 -2.36
CA ALA A 174 18.04 14.17 -1.32
C ALA A 174 17.20 13.56 -0.16
N LEU A 175 16.17 12.78 -0.47
CA LEU A 175 15.31 12.17 0.54
C LEU A 175 16.04 11.16 1.42
N PHE A 176 17.02 10.42 0.87
CA PHE A 176 17.78 9.43 1.63
C PHE A 176 19.09 9.98 2.21
N THR A 177 19.42 11.27 1.95
CA THR A 177 20.54 11.96 2.59
C THR A 177 20.12 12.39 3.99
N ASP A 178 20.99 12.17 4.98
CA ASP A 178 20.85 12.58 6.38
C ASP A 178 19.52 12.17 7.04
N GLY A 179 18.84 11.13 6.51
CA GLY A 179 17.64 10.59 7.10
C GLY A 179 16.36 11.40 6.86
N LEU A 180 16.35 12.32 5.89
CA LEU A 180 15.21 13.21 5.61
C LEU A 180 13.90 12.46 5.33
N TYR A 181 13.95 11.32 4.62
CA TYR A 181 12.79 10.48 4.35
C TYR A 181 12.09 10.01 5.62
N GLN A 182 12.90 9.59 6.61
CA GLN A 182 12.43 9.15 7.93
C GLN A 182 11.88 10.32 8.75
N GLU A 183 12.56 11.47 8.71
CA GLU A 183 12.15 12.68 9.44
C GLU A 183 10.78 13.19 8.96
N ILE A 184 10.59 13.32 7.64
CA ILE A 184 9.31 13.69 7.02
C ILE A 184 8.21 12.71 7.44
N SER A 185 8.51 11.42 7.38
CA SER A 185 7.55 10.37 7.73
C SER A 185 7.16 10.42 9.20
N ALA A 186 8.14 10.55 10.11
CA ALA A 186 7.91 10.66 11.55
C ALA A 186 7.10 11.91 11.92
N HIS A 187 7.37 13.05 11.26
CA HIS A 187 6.58 14.26 11.45
C HIS A 187 5.10 14.04 11.11
N ALA A 188 4.81 13.45 9.93
CA ALA A 188 3.43 13.17 9.53
C ALA A 188 2.72 12.22 10.50
N ILE A 189 3.41 11.20 11.01
CA ILE A 189 2.87 10.28 12.04
C ILE A 189 2.58 11.05 13.34
N ALA A 190 3.48 11.91 13.80
CA ALA A 190 3.26 12.70 15.01
C ALA A 190 2.03 13.62 14.86
N MET A 191 1.78 14.19 13.68
CA MET A 191 0.58 14.98 13.41
C MET A 191 -0.68 14.12 13.37
N ALA A 192 -0.60 12.90 12.81
CA ALA A 192 -1.71 11.94 12.83
C ALA A 192 -2.11 11.55 14.26
N GLU A 193 -1.13 11.31 15.12
CA GLU A 193 -1.40 10.98 16.53
C GLU A 193 -2.12 12.13 17.26
N LYS A 194 -1.72 13.40 17.05
CA LYS A 194 -2.42 14.56 17.62
C LYS A 194 -3.88 14.63 17.18
N LEU A 195 -4.17 14.39 15.88
CA LEU A 195 -5.53 14.34 15.38
C LEU A 195 -6.32 13.17 16.00
N ARG A 196 -5.69 12.02 16.12
CA ARG A 196 -6.28 10.82 16.72
C ARG A 196 -6.65 11.07 18.19
N GLU A 197 -5.74 11.66 18.95
CA GLU A 197 -6.00 12.06 20.34
C GLU A 197 -7.21 13.01 20.44
N ALA A 198 -7.28 14.00 19.55
CA ALA A 198 -8.37 14.97 19.53
C ALA A 198 -9.72 14.32 19.18
N PHE A 199 -9.77 13.40 18.22
CA PHE A 199 -10.98 12.65 17.88
C PHE A 199 -11.39 11.70 19.00
N THR A 200 -10.44 10.97 19.58
CA THR A 200 -10.68 10.05 20.69
C THR A 200 -11.22 10.77 21.92
N ALA A 201 -10.65 11.94 22.25
CA ALA A 201 -11.12 12.78 23.37
C ALA A 201 -12.58 13.28 23.18
N LYS A 202 -13.04 13.32 21.93
CA LYS A 202 -14.44 13.69 21.58
C LYS A 202 -15.35 12.46 21.44
N GLY A 203 -14.86 11.26 21.70
CA GLY A 203 -15.64 10.02 21.65
C GLY A 203 -15.86 9.45 20.25
N TYR A 204 -15.16 9.91 19.23
CA TYR A 204 -15.21 9.31 17.88
C TYR A 204 -14.50 7.96 17.85
N THR A 205 -14.96 7.06 16.96
CA THR A 205 -14.38 5.74 16.69
C THR A 205 -13.77 5.69 15.30
N TYR A 206 -13.07 4.60 15.00
CA TYR A 206 -12.30 4.46 13.77
C TYR A 206 -12.73 3.21 13.00
N LEU A 207 -12.56 3.22 11.68
CA LEU A 207 -12.93 2.13 10.79
C LEU A 207 -12.07 0.87 11.06
N ALA A 208 -10.77 1.07 11.28
CA ALA A 208 -9.82 0.02 11.58
C ALA A 208 -8.75 0.54 12.55
N PRO A 209 -8.16 -0.33 13.39
CA PRO A 209 -7.02 0.04 14.20
C PRO A 209 -5.81 0.27 13.28
N ASN A 210 -5.38 1.53 13.16
CA ASN A 210 -4.17 1.89 12.44
C ASN A 210 -3.47 3.08 13.13
N ARG A 211 -2.17 3.19 12.95
CA ARG A 211 -1.35 4.28 13.49
C ARG A 211 -0.49 4.95 12.42
N THR A 212 -0.94 4.87 11.16
CA THR A 212 -0.28 5.54 10.03
C THR A 212 -0.80 6.98 9.84
N ASN A 213 -0.36 7.65 8.80
CA ASN A 213 -0.73 9.02 8.47
C ASN A 213 -2.16 9.19 7.95
N GLN A 214 -2.89 8.11 7.71
CA GLN A 214 -4.29 8.12 7.30
C GLN A 214 -5.18 7.77 8.49
N ILE A 215 -6.17 8.61 8.78
CA ILE A 215 -7.08 8.46 9.91
C ILE A 215 -8.50 8.32 9.34
N PHE A 216 -9.08 7.15 9.50
CA PHE A 216 -10.44 6.82 9.07
C PHE A 216 -11.39 6.93 10.26
N VAL A 217 -12.03 8.07 10.39
CA VAL A 217 -12.89 8.42 11.53
C VAL A 217 -14.35 8.18 11.18
N ILE A 218 -15.10 7.52 12.07
CA ILE A 218 -16.55 7.36 11.97
C ILE A 218 -17.19 8.57 12.64
N VAL A 219 -17.93 9.35 11.85
CA VAL A 219 -18.47 10.64 12.27
C VAL A 219 -20.00 10.63 12.06
N PRO A 220 -20.80 11.14 13.03
CA PRO A 220 -22.21 11.42 12.79
C PRO A 220 -22.37 12.40 11.62
N ASP A 221 -23.28 12.11 10.69
CA ASP A 221 -23.50 12.97 9.50
C ASP A 221 -23.85 14.41 9.87
N ALA A 222 -24.55 14.62 10.98
CA ALA A 222 -24.88 15.94 11.49
C ALA A 222 -23.64 16.80 11.84
N HIS A 223 -22.48 16.19 12.05
CA HIS A 223 -21.23 16.91 12.33
C HIS A 223 -20.43 17.26 11.07
N LEU A 224 -20.68 16.57 9.95
CA LEU A 224 -19.88 16.72 8.73
C LEU A 224 -19.89 18.14 8.18
N ALA A 225 -21.05 18.80 8.16
CA ALA A 225 -21.18 20.17 7.68
C ALA A 225 -20.29 21.14 8.49
N LYS A 226 -20.30 21.01 9.82
CA LYS A 226 -19.48 21.83 10.71
C LYS A 226 -17.99 21.56 10.57
N ILE A 227 -17.59 20.31 10.35
CA ILE A 227 -16.20 19.94 10.10
C ILE A 227 -15.73 20.57 8.78
N SER A 228 -16.56 20.52 7.73
CA SER A 228 -16.26 21.09 6.40
C SER A 228 -16.07 22.61 6.39
N GLU A 229 -16.54 23.33 7.42
CA GLU A 229 -16.33 24.78 7.54
C GLU A 229 -14.84 25.12 7.79
N GLN A 230 -14.07 24.21 8.36
CA GLN A 230 -12.68 24.46 8.80
C GLN A 230 -11.66 23.46 8.27
N PHE A 231 -12.09 22.25 7.89
CA PHE A 231 -11.21 21.15 7.50
C PHE A 231 -11.72 20.47 6.23
N GLU A 232 -10.78 20.11 5.36
CA GLU A 232 -11.05 19.23 4.24
C GLU A 232 -10.85 17.77 4.66
N TYR A 233 -11.73 16.89 4.20
CA TYR A 233 -11.64 15.45 4.38
C TYR A 233 -12.09 14.73 3.11
N SER A 234 -11.66 13.48 2.94
CA SER A 234 -12.19 12.61 1.89
C SER A 234 -13.33 11.76 2.48
N TYR A 235 -14.49 11.75 1.82
CA TYR A 235 -15.53 10.78 2.14
C TYR A 235 -15.03 9.37 1.77
N ASP A 236 -15.21 8.40 2.67
CA ASP A 236 -14.80 7.02 2.44
C ASP A 236 -16.02 6.12 2.18
N GLN A 237 -16.83 5.88 3.20
CA GLN A 237 -17.99 5.02 3.07
C GLN A 237 -19.10 5.34 4.08
N ARG A 238 -20.31 4.87 3.79
CA ARG A 238 -21.42 4.86 4.72
C ARG A 238 -21.25 3.72 5.73
N ILE A 239 -21.39 4.00 7.02
CA ILE A 239 -21.34 3.01 8.10
C ILE A 239 -22.73 2.52 8.47
N ASP A 240 -23.66 3.46 8.73
CA ASP A 240 -25.06 3.19 9.08
C ASP A 240 -25.97 4.34 8.61
N ALA A 241 -27.21 4.36 9.06
CA ALA A 241 -28.20 5.36 8.67
C ALA A 241 -27.81 6.80 9.06
N THR A 242 -26.90 7.00 10.04
CA THR A 242 -26.57 8.29 10.64
C THR A 242 -25.08 8.58 10.72
N HIS A 243 -24.24 7.62 10.35
CA HIS A 243 -22.77 7.75 10.43
C HIS A 243 -22.10 7.45 9.11
N SER A 244 -21.07 8.22 8.82
CA SER A 244 -20.16 8.01 7.69
C SER A 244 -18.73 7.91 8.17
N CYS A 245 -17.91 7.15 7.45
CA CYS A 245 -16.47 7.17 7.59
C CYS A 245 -15.88 8.27 6.71
N VAL A 246 -15.02 9.08 7.28
CA VAL A 246 -14.25 10.10 6.56
C VAL A 246 -12.77 9.94 6.83
N ARG A 247 -11.95 10.24 5.83
CA ARG A 247 -10.50 10.10 5.90
C ARG A 247 -9.82 11.46 6.01
N PHE A 248 -8.95 11.59 7.01
CA PHE A 248 -7.96 12.66 7.12
C PHE A 248 -6.58 12.10 6.82
N CYS A 249 -5.75 12.88 6.13
CA CYS A 249 -4.37 12.52 5.82
C CYS A 249 -3.44 13.61 6.33
N THR A 250 -2.44 13.25 7.12
CA THR A 250 -1.36 14.15 7.50
C THR A 250 -0.17 14.00 6.57
N CYS A 251 0.52 15.08 6.30
CA CYS A 251 1.74 15.10 5.50
C CYS A 251 2.62 16.30 5.88
N LEU A 252 3.76 16.45 5.20
CA LEU A 252 4.68 17.56 5.45
C LEU A 252 4.08 18.93 5.13
N LEU A 253 3.28 19.04 4.06
CA LEU A 253 2.83 20.32 3.51
C LEU A 253 1.57 20.90 4.18
N TYR A 254 0.69 20.05 4.71
CA TYR A 254 -0.63 20.46 5.22
C TYR A 254 -0.73 20.49 6.74
N THR A 255 0.37 20.33 7.44
CA THR A 255 0.45 20.33 8.90
C THR A 255 1.06 21.61 9.47
N SER A 256 1.40 22.57 8.61
CA SER A 256 1.71 23.93 9.06
C SER A 256 0.43 24.73 9.18
N PRO A 257 0.24 25.49 10.29
CA PRO A 257 -0.89 26.39 10.46
C PRO A 257 -0.88 27.50 9.43
#